data_d9dea21d062efae10cfce730d1fcebef
#
_entry.id   d9dea21d062efae10cfce730d1fcebef
#
_cell.length_a   1.000
_cell.length_b   1.000
_cell.length_c   1.000
_cell.angle_alpha   90.00
_cell.angle_beta   90.00
_cell.angle_gamma   90.00
#
_symmetry.space_group_name_H-M   'P 1'
#
loop_
_entity.id
_entity.type
_entity.pdbx_description
1 polymer ?
#
loop_
_entity_poly.entity_id
_entity_poly.type
_entity_poly.pdbx_seq_one_letter_code
_entity_poly.pdbx_strand_id
1 'polypeptide(L)'
;MKIINTNNADFKQEFENILARAKTDIKEVSSIVTSIIDEIVEDGNEALKNHIEKFDKWEVKSDEELQISKDDMKKAYENIDEKLKEALHIAYDRIKTYHEKQLPKSWIDFEKNGTILGQKVTPVDRAGLYIPGGKAAYPSSLLMNAIPAIVAGVEEIVVCTPTPNNEVNELLLAACHICGIEKAFKVGGASAVAAMAYGTETIPKVDVITGPGNIFVATAKKLVFGEVHIDMIAGPSEIGILADSTAKPKYLAIDLLSQAEHDEMASSIMITVDEEVAKQTSIEVENYLQTLSREEIARKSIEDRGAIIVASSMDEAIELMNEIAPEHLEVMTANSFELLPKIKHAGAIFLGENTPEPIGDYIAGPNHTLPTGSTAKFYSPLNVENFLKKSSIINFSKQAIDELGEACALLADTEGLTAHAKSVRVRLEDN
;
A
#
# COMPACT_ATOMS: atom_id res chain seq x y z
N MET A 1 20.22 20.64 -4.43
CA MET A 1 19.66 19.51 -5.20
C MET A 1 20.33 19.42 -6.57
N LYS A 2 20.64 18.22 -7.09
CA LYS A 2 21.34 18.04 -8.39
C LYS A 2 20.41 18.36 -9.55
N ILE A 3 20.89 19.18 -10.53
CA ILE A 3 20.16 19.48 -11.77
C ILE A 3 20.83 18.72 -12.91
N ILE A 4 20.05 17.97 -13.69
CA ILE A 4 20.49 17.11 -14.80
C ILE A 4 19.72 17.52 -16.06
N ASN A 5 20.39 17.62 -17.21
CA ASN A 5 19.73 17.97 -18.47
C ASN A 5 19.73 16.76 -19.40
N THR A 6 18.59 16.46 -20.05
CA THR A 6 18.46 15.31 -20.95
C THR A 6 19.39 15.39 -22.17
N ASN A 7 19.83 16.60 -22.55
CA ASN A 7 20.78 16.81 -23.62
C ASN A 7 22.25 16.50 -23.26
N ASN A 8 22.57 16.23 -21.98
CA ASN A 8 23.91 15.89 -21.57
C ASN A 8 24.31 14.48 -22.02
N ALA A 9 25.57 14.32 -22.41
CA ALA A 9 26.08 13.04 -22.92
C ALA A 9 26.03 11.89 -21.88
N ASP A 10 26.07 12.21 -20.60
CA ASP A 10 26.03 11.30 -19.46
C ASP A 10 24.63 11.09 -18.87
N PHE A 11 23.59 11.77 -19.41
CA PHE A 11 22.23 11.71 -18.88
C PHE A 11 21.72 10.28 -18.71
N LYS A 12 21.93 9.43 -19.72
CA LYS A 12 21.46 8.04 -19.65
C LYS A 12 21.99 7.29 -18.44
N GLN A 13 23.28 7.41 -18.16
CA GLN A 13 23.92 6.75 -17.01
C GLN A 13 23.40 7.33 -15.69
N GLU A 14 23.21 8.65 -15.62
CA GLU A 14 22.67 9.30 -14.43
C GLU A 14 21.22 8.88 -14.16
N PHE A 15 20.40 8.77 -15.19
CA PHE A 15 19.03 8.32 -15.09
C PHE A 15 18.93 6.83 -14.68
N GLU A 16 19.78 5.96 -15.24
CA GLU A 16 19.88 4.57 -14.80
C GLU A 16 20.25 4.46 -13.31
N ASN A 17 21.12 5.34 -12.81
CA ASN A 17 21.46 5.40 -11.39
C ASN A 17 20.25 5.84 -10.51
N ILE A 18 19.42 6.77 -11.01
CA ILE A 18 18.20 7.18 -10.32
C ILE A 18 17.23 5.98 -10.21
N LEU A 19 16.99 5.28 -11.32
CA LEU A 19 16.12 4.10 -11.34
C LEU A 19 16.62 2.96 -10.44
N ALA A 20 17.93 2.78 -10.35
CA ALA A 20 18.54 1.75 -9.51
C ALA A 20 18.34 2.01 -8.01
N ARG A 21 18.26 3.30 -7.58
CA ARG A 21 18.07 3.70 -6.17
C ARG A 21 16.70 3.34 -5.63
N ALA A 22 15.67 3.23 -6.49
CA ALA A 22 14.33 2.86 -6.09
C ALA A 22 14.19 1.39 -5.63
N LYS A 23 15.18 0.53 -5.94
CA LYS A 23 15.13 -0.90 -5.64
C LYS A 23 15.65 -1.18 -4.23
N THR A 24 14.79 -1.80 -3.42
CA THR A 24 15.16 -2.29 -2.07
C THR A 24 15.80 -3.67 -2.17
N ASP A 25 17.03 -3.82 -1.67
CA ASP A 25 17.67 -5.15 -1.59
C ASP A 25 17.30 -5.84 -0.28
N ILE A 26 16.30 -6.73 -0.36
CA ILE A 26 15.81 -7.52 0.77
C ILE A 26 16.66 -8.74 1.09
N LYS A 27 17.70 -9.06 0.28
CA LYS A 27 18.50 -10.27 0.47
C LYS A 27 19.29 -10.26 1.76
N GLU A 28 19.78 -9.07 2.16
CA GLU A 28 20.61 -8.93 3.36
C GLU A 28 19.87 -9.31 4.65
N VAL A 29 18.56 -9.03 4.73
CA VAL A 29 17.76 -9.29 5.93
C VAL A 29 16.94 -10.58 5.86
N SER A 30 16.93 -11.26 4.71
CA SER A 30 16.05 -12.42 4.48
C SER A 30 16.30 -13.58 5.46
N SER A 31 17.56 -13.88 5.76
CA SER A 31 17.90 -14.95 6.72
C SER A 31 17.44 -14.64 8.14
N ILE A 32 17.58 -13.38 8.56
CA ILE A 32 17.13 -12.91 9.88
C ILE A 32 15.61 -13.02 9.98
N VAL A 33 14.90 -12.57 8.93
CA VAL A 33 13.44 -12.61 8.91
C VAL A 33 12.93 -14.04 8.86
N THR A 34 13.58 -14.94 8.12
CA THR A 34 13.23 -16.37 8.12
C THR A 34 13.35 -16.96 9.51
N SER A 35 14.45 -16.70 10.24
CA SER A 35 14.59 -17.17 11.64
C SER A 35 13.46 -16.66 12.53
N ILE A 36 13.09 -15.36 12.41
CA ILE A 36 11.99 -14.78 13.18
C ILE A 36 10.66 -15.49 12.86
N ILE A 37 10.40 -15.79 11.59
CA ILE A 37 9.18 -16.51 11.19
C ILE A 37 9.17 -17.92 11.78
N ASP A 38 10.28 -18.66 11.66
CA ASP A 38 10.40 -20.02 12.17
C ASP A 38 10.19 -20.06 13.69
N GLU A 39 10.81 -19.13 14.44
CA GLU A 39 10.63 -19.01 15.89
C GLU A 39 9.16 -18.76 16.28
N ILE A 40 8.44 -17.88 15.54
CA ILE A 40 7.01 -17.64 15.80
C ILE A 40 6.16 -18.89 15.50
N VAL A 41 6.47 -19.61 14.42
CA VAL A 41 5.75 -20.84 14.04
C VAL A 41 5.96 -21.95 15.06
N GLU A 42 7.17 -22.08 15.62
CA GLU A 42 7.52 -23.13 16.60
C GLU A 42 7.05 -22.81 18.01
N ASP A 43 7.26 -21.58 18.49
CA ASP A 43 7.13 -21.21 19.90
C ASP A 43 5.97 -20.22 20.19
N GLY A 44 5.24 -19.75 19.16
CA GLY A 44 4.03 -18.93 19.33
C GLY A 44 4.22 -17.69 20.19
N ASN A 45 3.42 -17.55 21.25
CA ASN A 45 3.47 -16.39 22.15
C ASN A 45 4.80 -16.27 22.91
N GLU A 46 5.50 -17.37 23.21
CA GLU A 46 6.79 -17.30 23.89
C GLU A 46 7.85 -16.61 23.00
N ALA A 47 7.87 -16.92 21.70
CA ALA A 47 8.72 -16.21 20.75
C ALA A 47 8.33 -14.73 20.65
N LEU A 48 7.03 -14.40 20.62
CA LEU A 48 6.56 -13.01 20.61
C LEU A 48 7.07 -12.23 21.82
N LYS A 49 6.97 -12.78 23.04
CA LYS A 49 7.44 -12.14 24.26
C LYS A 49 8.94 -11.88 24.23
N ASN A 50 9.73 -12.86 23.80
CA ASN A 50 11.17 -12.72 23.63
C ASN A 50 11.53 -11.63 22.61
N HIS A 51 10.81 -11.55 21.49
CA HIS A 51 11.03 -10.54 20.46
C HIS A 51 10.65 -9.14 20.95
N ILE A 52 9.55 -8.99 21.69
CA ILE A 52 9.11 -7.71 22.27
C ILE A 52 10.15 -7.22 23.28
N GLU A 53 10.64 -8.07 24.17
CA GLU A 53 11.69 -7.72 25.12
C GLU A 53 12.97 -7.28 24.39
N LYS A 54 13.36 -8.01 23.34
CA LYS A 54 14.55 -7.74 22.55
C LYS A 54 14.45 -6.44 21.72
N PHE A 55 13.33 -6.21 21.05
CA PHE A 55 13.19 -5.12 20.07
C PHE A 55 12.45 -3.91 20.63
N ASP A 56 11.37 -4.12 21.40
CA ASP A 56 10.53 -3.04 21.95
C ASP A 56 10.93 -2.69 23.40
N LYS A 57 11.89 -3.42 24.01
CA LYS A 57 12.54 -3.10 25.30
C LYS A 57 11.59 -3.08 26.50
N TRP A 58 10.60 -3.98 26.53
CA TRP A 58 9.76 -4.18 27.69
C TRP A 58 9.43 -5.66 27.87
N GLU A 59 9.25 -6.10 29.14
CA GLU A 59 8.95 -7.46 29.53
C GLU A 59 7.44 -7.70 29.51
N VAL A 60 6.98 -8.68 28.73
CA VAL A 60 5.58 -9.13 28.70
C VAL A 60 5.38 -10.20 29.79
N LYS A 61 4.57 -9.91 30.79
CA LYS A 61 4.36 -10.81 31.94
C LYS A 61 3.25 -11.83 31.75
N SER A 62 2.27 -11.50 30.91
CA SER A 62 1.17 -12.40 30.57
C SER A 62 0.70 -12.19 29.13
N ASP A 63 0.02 -13.18 28.55
CA ASP A 63 -0.50 -13.10 27.17
C ASP A 63 -1.54 -12.00 26.99
N GLU A 64 -2.29 -11.67 28.04
CA GLU A 64 -3.28 -10.61 28.02
C GLU A 64 -2.65 -9.23 27.81
N GLU A 65 -1.39 -9.02 28.25
CA GLU A 65 -0.68 -7.76 28.05
C GLU A 65 -0.32 -7.50 26.57
N LEU A 66 -0.34 -8.53 25.73
CA LEU A 66 -0.15 -8.37 24.27
C LEU A 66 -1.32 -7.60 23.63
N GLN A 67 -2.53 -7.72 24.20
CA GLN A 67 -3.71 -7.10 23.63
C GLN A 67 -3.94 -5.68 24.17
N ILE A 68 -4.33 -4.78 23.32
CA ILE A 68 -4.81 -3.43 23.65
C ILE A 68 -6.32 -3.51 23.89
N SER A 69 -6.78 -3.03 25.05
CA SER A 69 -8.20 -3.11 25.40
C SER A 69 -9.07 -2.08 24.64
N LYS A 70 -10.35 -2.42 24.41
CA LYS A 70 -11.33 -1.47 23.86
C LYS A 70 -11.52 -0.24 24.77
N ASP A 71 -11.40 -0.42 26.08
CA ASP A 71 -11.50 0.67 27.05
C ASP A 71 -10.34 1.66 26.91
N ASP A 72 -9.12 1.19 26.63
CA ASP A 72 -7.97 2.07 26.41
C ASP A 72 -8.12 2.84 25.09
N MET A 73 -8.61 2.21 24.02
CA MET A 73 -8.93 2.87 22.75
C MET A 73 -10.00 3.96 22.95
N LYS A 74 -11.06 3.66 23.70
CA LYS A 74 -12.13 4.61 24.00
C LYS A 74 -11.63 5.78 24.85
N LYS A 75 -10.86 5.52 25.91
CA LYS A 75 -10.27 6.57 26.75
C LYS A 75 -9.36 7.49 25.95
N ALA A 76 -8.50 6.92 25.09
CA ALA A 76 -7.65 7.68 24.21
C ALA A 76 -8.48 8.61 23.29
N TYR A 77 -9.55 8.10 22.69
CA TYR A 77 -10.47 8.92 21.88
C TYR A 77 -11.13 10.04 22.71
N GLU A 78 -11.55 9.76 23.95
CA GLU A 78 -12.14 10.77 24.82
C GLU A 78 -11.14 11.88 25.19
N ASN A 79 -9.86 11.56 25.31
CA ASN A 79 -8.80 12.46 25.78
C ASN A 79 -8.25 13.40 24.71
N ILE A 80 -8.27 13.03 23.42
CA ILE A 80 -7.71 13.88 22.36
C ILE A 80 -8.54 15.17 22.16
N ASP A 81 -7.89 16.21 21.65
CA ASP A 81 -8.51 17.50 21.37
C ASP A 81 -9.70 17.39 20.40
N GLU A 82 -10.75 18.18 20.63
CA GLU A 82 -12.00 18.14 19.83
C GLU A 82 -11.77 18.46 18.34
N LYS A 83 -10.84 19.41 18.02
CA LYS A 83 -10.53 19.71 16.61
C LYS A 83 -9.84 18.55 15.93
N LEU A 84 -9.04 17.79 16.68
CA LEU A 84 -8.39 16.59 16.16
C LEU A 84 -9.38 15.46 15.95
N LYS A 85 -10.38 15.29 16.85
CA LYS A 85 -11.51 14.37 16.63
C LYS A 85 -12.24 14.72 15.33
N GLU A 86 -12.59 15.99 15.17
CA GLU A 86 -13.27 16.48 13.97
C GLU A 86 -12.46 16.17 12.71
N ALA A 87 -11.13 16.45 12.71
CA ALA A 87 -10.25 16.18 11.58
C ALA A 87 -10.18 14.67 11.25
N LEU A 88 -10.08 13.79 12.27
CA LEU A 88 -10.09 12.34 12.07
C LEU A 88 -11.42 11.84 11.50
N HIS A 89 -12.54 12.37 11.94
CA HIS A 89 -13.86 12.02 11.38
C HIS A 89 -14.02 12.51 9.94
N ILE A 90 -13.57 13.73 9.62
CA ILE A 90 -13.56 14.21 8.23
C ILE A 90 -12.72 13.28 7.35
N ALA A 91 -11.52 12.89 7.80
CA ALA A 91 -10.67 11.95 7.07
C ALA A 91 -11.37 10.60 6.90
N TYR A 92 -11.93 10.02 7.97
CA TYR A 92 -12.68 8.77 7.95
C TYR A 92 -13.80 8.78 6.90
N ASP A 93 -14.66 9.80 6.93
CA ASP A 93 -15.82 9.91 6.05
C ASP A 93 -15.40 10.05 4.57
N ARG A 94 -14.35 10.84 4.31
CA ARG A 94 -13.84 11.03 2.94
C ARG A 94 -13.19 9.75 2.41
N ILE A 95 -12.36 9.08 3.20
CA ILE A 95 -11.74 7.80 2.84
C ILE A 95 -12.83 6.75 2.58
N LYS A 96 -13.82 6.64 3.46
CA LYS A 96 -14.93 5.72 3.31
C LYS A 96 -15.74 5.98 2.03
N THR A 97 -16.13 7.23 1.80
CA THR A 97 -16.90 7.63 0.62
C THR A 97 -16.15 7.32 -0.69
N TYR A 98 -14.83 7.50 -0.70
CA TYR A 98 -14.00 7.15 -1.85
C TYR A 98 -13.99 5.64 -2.09
N HIS A 99 -13.72 4.84 -1.04
CA HIS A 99 -13.60 3.39 -1.16
C HIS A 99 -14.93 2.69 -1.42
N GLU A 100 -16.07 3.24 -0.97
CA GLU A 100 -17.39 2.72 -1.32
C GLU A 100 -17.65 2.67 -2.84
N LYS A 101 -17.03 3.58 -3.61
CA LYS A 101 -17.11 3.58 -5.09
C LYS A 101 -16.32 2.45 -5.75
N GLN A 102 -15.42 1.81 -5.02
CA GLN A 102 -14.58 0.72 -5.52
C GLN A 102 -15.24 -0.66 -5.36
N LEU A 103 -16.37 -0.76 -4.64
CA LEU A 103 -17.04 -2.04 -4.41
C LEU A 103 -17.52 -2.68 -5.72
N PRO A 104 -16.96 -3.83 -6.12
CA PRO A 104 -17.49 -4.58 -7.26
C PRO A 104 -18.80 -5.26 -6.90
N LYS A 105 -19.65 -5.48 -7.88
CA LYS A 105 -20.92 -6.18 -7.72
C LYS A 105 -20.79 -7.63 -8.13
N SER A 106 -21.45 -8.53 -7.37
CA SER A 106 -21.78 -9.87 -7.87
C SER A 106 -22.75 -9.75 -9.03
N TRP A 107 -22.61 -10.61 -10.02
CA TRP A 107 -23.49 -10.63 -11.19
C TRP A 107 -23.80 -12.07 -11.64
N ILE A 108 -24.94 -12.23 -12.30
CA ILE A 108 -25.39 -13.47 -12.91
C ILE A 108 -25.96 -13.13 -14.29
N ASP A 109 -25.57 -13.90 -15.30
CA ASP A 109 -26.07 -13.82 -16.68
C ASP A 109 -26.75 -15.14 -17.08
N PHE A 110 -27.75 -15.04 -17.95
CA PHE A 110 -28.59 -16.15 -18.40
C PHE A 110 -28.53 -16.30 -19.91
N GLU A 111 -28.04 -17.44 -20.39
CA GLU A 111 -28.01 -17.75 -21.80
C GLU A 111 -29.34 -18.43 -22.26
N LYS A 112 -29.59 -18.41 -23.58
CA LYS A 112 -30.84 -18.95 -24.18
C LYS A 112 -31.02 -20.43 -23.94
N ASN A 113 -29.94 -21.19 -23.86
CA ASN A 113 -29.94 -22.65 -23.62
C ASN A 113 -30.05 -22.99 -22.13
N GLY A 114 -30.29 -22.00 -21.25
CA GLY A 114 -30.43 -22.19 -19.80
C GLY A 114 -29.10 -22.29 -19.05
N THR A 115 -27.98 -22.01 -19.71
CA THR A 115 -26.71 -21.79 -18.99
C THR A 115 -26.78 -20.54 -18.13
N ILE A 116 -26.28 -20.63 -16.89
CA ILE A 116 -26.16 -19.49 -15.98
C ILE A 116 -24.67 -19.35 -15.65
N LEU A 117 -24.12 -18.18 -15.98
CA LEU A 117 -22.77 -17.79 -15.61
C LEU A 117 -22.80 -16.61 -14.68
N GLY A 118 -21.83 -16.50 -13.80
CA GLY A 118 -21.78 -15.37 -12.88
C GLY A 118 -20.49 -15.27 -12.11
N GLN A 119 -20.43 -14.23 -11.29
CA GLN A 119 -19.33 -14.01 -10.35
C GLN A 119 -19.90 -13.61 -8.99
N LYS A 120 -19.52 -14.36 -7.95
CA LYS A 120 -19.81 -14.02 -6.56
C LYS A 120 -18.63 -13.30 -5.97
N VAL A 121 -18.87 -12.09 -5.44
CA VAL A 121 -17.88 -11.30 -4.69
C VAL A 121 -18.15 -11.50 -3.21
N THR A 122 -17.12 -11.85 -2.44
CA THR A 122 -17.20 -12.02 -0.98
C THR A 122 -15.95 -11.44 -0.32
N PRO A 123 -16.06 -10.85 0.88
CA PRO A 123 -14.88 -10.45 1.64
C PRO A 123 -14.06 -11.67 2.07
N VAL A 124 -12.82 -11.43 2.47
CA VAL A 124 -12.06 -12.34 3.31
C VAL A 124 -12.67 -12.35 4.72
N ASP A 125 -12.42 -13.38 5.50
CA ASP A 125 -13.00 -13.49 6.84
C ASP A 125 -12.24 -12.60 7.83
N ARG A 126 -10.90 -12.53 7.69
CA ARG A 126 -10.01 -11.75 8.54
C ARG A 126 -9.00 -10.94 7.77
N ALA A 127 -8.78 -9.68 8.20
CA ALA A 127 -7.70 -8.82 7.71
C ALA A 127 -6.74 -8.45 8.83
N GLY A 128 -5.44 -8.62 8.58
CA GLY A 128 -4.37 -8.16 9.45
C GLY A 128 -3.82 -6.82 8.97
N LEU A 129 -3.78 -5.84 9.86
CA LEU A 129 -3.24 -4.51 9.57
C LEU A 129 -1.97 -4.31 10.37
N TYR A 130 -0.86 -4.17 9.68
CA TYR A 130 0.38 -3.73 10.30
C TYR A 130 0.46 -2.21 10.28
N ILE A 131 0.47 -1.60 11.46
CA ILE A 131 0.57 -0.15 11.59
C ILE A 131 1.93 0.19 12.19
N PRO A 132 2.77 0.96 11.49
CA PRO A 132 4.05 1.38 12.02
C PRO A 132 3.88 2.15 13.32
N GLY A 133 4.83 2.00 14.23
CA GLY A 133 4.89 2.71 15.50
C GLY A 133 6.33 3.15 15.79
N GLY A 134 6.56 3.84 16.89
CA GLY A 134 7.86 4.29 17.36
C GLY A 134 8.03 5.80 17.29
N LYS A 135 8.83 6.33 16.35
CA LYS A 135 9.19 7.77 16.31
C LYS A 135 8.04 8.72 15.95
N ALA A 136 6.98 8.24 15.31
CA ALA A 136 5.82 9.03 14.92
C ALA A 136 4.52 8.23 15.13
N ALA A 137 3.41 8.94 15.35
CA ALA A 137 2.06 8.39 15.30
C ALA A 137 1.57 8.36 13.86
N TYR A 138 0.96 7.25 13.46
CA TYR A 138 0.40 7.11 12.13
C TYR A 138 -1.10 6.75 12.19
N PRO A 139 -1.98 7.62 12.77
CA PRO A 139 -3.42 7.39 12.77
C PRO A 139 -3.97 7.32 11.34
N SER A 140 -3.39 8.09 10.40
CA SER A 140 -3.73 8.03 8.98
C SER A 140 -3.52 6.64 8.39
N SER A 141 -2.39 5.98 8.70
CA SER A 141 -2.12 4.62 8.22
C SER A 141 -3.16 3.62 8.74
N LEU A 142 -3.65 3.78 9.97
CA LEU A 142 -4.75 2.96 10.45
C LEU A 142 -6.03 3.21 9.64
N LEU A 143 -6.44 4.47 9.48
CA LEU A 143 -7.63 4.83 8.70
C LEU A 143 -7.55 4.27 7.27
N MET A 144 -6.41 4.47 6.60
CA MET A 144 -6.17 4.04 5.22
C MET A 144 -6.15 2.52 5.04
N ASN A 145 -5.79 1.75 6.07
CA ASN A 145 -5.81 0.30 6.02
C ASN A 145 -7.14 -0.30 6.52
N ALA A 146 -7.73 0.27 7.58
CA ALA A 146 -8.96 -0.26 8.18
C ALA A 146 -10.21 0.05 7.35
N ILE A 147 -10.33 1.27 6.81
CA ILE A 147 -11.57 1.69 6.14
C ILE A 147 -11.86 0.87 4.88
N PRO A 148 -10.92 0.59 3.95
CA PRO A 148 -11.21 -0.29 2.82
C PRO A 148 -11.58 -1.72 3.23
N ALA A 149 -11.01 -2.26 4.33
CA ALA A 149 -11.41 -3.55 4.88
C ALA A 149 -12.85 -3.51 5.43
N ILE A 150 -13.21 -2.44 6.16
CA ILE A 150 -14.58 -2.21 6.66
C ILE A 150 -15.56 -2.09 5.50
N VAL A 151 -15.22 -1.31 4.46
CA VAL A 151 -16.05 -1.13 3.26
C VAL A 151 -16.22 -2.44 2.49
N ALA A 152 -15.19 -3.28 2.42
CA ALA A 152 -15.26 -4.61 1.84
C ALA A 152 -16.22 -5.55 2.60
N GLY A 153 -16.49 -5.26 3.88
CA GLY A 153 -17.33 -6.08 4.76
C GLY A 153 -16.53 -7.19 5.45
N VAL A 154 -15.24 -7.01 5.72
CA VAL A 154 -14.44 -7.94 6.52
C VAL A 154 -14.98 -8.00 7.94
N GLU A 155 -15.26 -9.20 8.43
CA GLU A 155 -15.90 -9.38 9.74
C GLU A 155 -14.93 -9.13 10.91
N GLU A 156 -13.67 -9.51 10.76
CA GLU A 156 -12.67 -9.38 11.81
C GLU A 156 -11.41 -8.67 11.31
N ILE A 157 -11.07 -7.55 11.96
CA ILE A 157 -9.85 -6.79 11.67
C ILE A 157 -8.90 -6.90 12.86
N VAL A 158 -7.69 -7.36 12.59
CA VAL A 158 -6.60 -7.55 13.56
C VAL A 158 -5.54 -6.50 13.30
N VAL A 159 -5.24 -5.67 14.29
CA VAL A 159 -4.20 -4.63 14.20
C VAL A 159 -2.98 -5.07 14.99
N CYS A 160 -1.79 -4.97 14.41
CA CYS A 160 -0.52 -5.13 15.11
C CYS A 160 0.32 -3.87 14.97
N THR A 161 0.89 -3.39 16.07
CA THR A 161 1.74 -2.19 16.11
C THR A 161 2.88 -2.37 17.12
N PRO A 162 4.11 -1.96 16.81
CA PRO A 162 5.21 -1.97 17.79
C PRO A 162 4.95 -0.96 18.92
N THR A 163 5.36 -1.31 20.12
CA THR A 163 5.16 -0.50 21.33
C THR A 163 6.45 -0.36 22.13
N PRO A 164 7.46 0.37 21.62
CA PRO A 164 8.70 0.57 22.36
C PRO A 164 8.44 1.07 23.79
N ASN A 165 9.10 0.45 24.76
CA ASN A 165 8.91 0.71 26.20
C ASN A 165 7.45 0.53 26.69
N ASN A 166 6.66 -0.30 26.02
CA ASN A 166 5.22 -0.53 26.28
C ASN A 166 4.35 0.74 26.09
N GLU A 167 4.81 1.70 25.29
CA GLU A 167 4.07 2.92 25.03
C GLU A 167 3.26 2.78 23.74
N VAL A 168 1.95 3.05 23.79
CA VAL A 168 1.06 3.09 22.64
C VAL A 168 0.65 4.53 22.41
N ASN A 169 0.73 4.98 21.15
CA ASN A 169 0.33 6.34 20.82
C ASN A 169 -1.19 6.54 20.94
N GLU A 170 -1.61 7.55 21.70
CA GLU A 170 -3.04 7.86 21.94
C GLU A 170 -3.82 8.14 20.65
N LEU A 171 -3.19 8.76 19.62
CA LEU A 171 -3.86 9.03 18.35
C LEU A 171 -4.14 7.76 17.56
N LEU A 172 -3.25 6.77 17.64
CA LEU A 172 -3.49 5.45 17.05
C LEU A 172 -4.65 4.75 17.73
N LEU A 173 -4.71 4.78 19.07
CA LEU A 173 -5.80 4.21 19.85
C LEU A 173 -7.14 4.88 19.52
N ALA A 174 -7.14 6.22 19.42
CA ALA A 174 -8.34 6.97 19.03
C ALA A 174 -8.83 6.60 17.62
N ALA A 175 -7.91 6.44 16.66
CA ALA A 175 -8.25 5.98 15.31
C ALA A 175 -8.79 4.53 15.31
N CYS A 176 -8.23 3.64 16.14
CA CYS A 176 -8.77 2.29 16.37
C CYS A 176 -10.21 2.35 16.87
N HIS A 177 -10.50 3.24 17.84
CA HIS A 177 -11.85 3.44 18.36
C HIS A 177 -12.81 3.93 17.27
N ILE A 178 -12.40 4.93 16.47
CA ILE A 178 -13.22 5.48 15.36
C ILE A 178 -13.55 4.39 14.33
N CYS A 179 -12.58 3.51 14.02
CA CYS A 179 -12.76 2.40 13.09
C CYS A 179 -13.48 1.19 13.70
N GLY A 180 -13.82 1.20 14.98
CA GLY A 180 -14.47 0.07 15.66
C GLY A 180 -13.59 -1.17 15.77
N ILE A 181 -12.26 -1.00 15.82
CA ILE A 181 -11.32 -2.12 15.96
C ILE A 181 -11.53 -2.81 17.32
N GLU A 182 -11.64 -4.14 17.28
CA GLU A 182 -11.82 -4.96 18.47
C GLU A 182 -10.56 -5.68 18.91
N LYS A 183 -9.68 -6.01 17.96
CA LYS A 183 -8.46 -6.77 18.16
C LYS A 183 -7.25 -5.96 17.74
N ALA A 184 -6.52 -5.44 18.72
CA ALA A 184 -5.26 -4.75 18.49
C ALA A 184 -4.19 -5.31 19.44
N PHE A 185 -2.96 -5.49 18.94
CA PHE A 185 -1.89 -6.16 19.64
C PHE A 185 -0.58 -5.35 19.60
N LYS A 186 0.17 -5.41 20.70
CA LYS A 186 1.44 -4.73 20.92
C LYS A 186 2.59 -5.58 20.35
N VAL A 187 2.57 -5.82 19.06
CA VAL A 187 3.59 -6.63 18.38
C VAL A 187 4.03 -5.89 17.11
N GLY A 188 5.34 -5.74 16.93
CA GLY A 188 5.93 -5.04 15.80
C GLY A 188 6.78 -5.91 14.89
N GLY A 189 7.27 -5.30 13.80
CA GLY A 189 8.26 -5.89 12.93
C GLY A 189 7.84 -7.16 12.18
N ALA A 190 8.81 -7.98 11.83
CA ALA A 190 8.58 -9.26 11.16
C ALA A 190 7.77 -10.25 12.02
N SER A 191 7.88 -10.14 13.36
CA SER A 191 7.13 -10.97 14.30
C SER A 191 5.63 -10.75 14.21
N ALA A 192 5.18 -9.50 14.01
CA ALA A 192 3.78 -9.17 13.81
C ALA A 192 3.24 -9.81 12.51
N VAL A 193 4.01 -9.73 11.43
CA VAL A 193 3.64 -10.32 10.14
C VAL A 193 3.55 -11.83 10.26
N ALA A 194 4.54 -12.49 10.90
CA ALA A 194 4.54 -13.93 11.14
C ALA A 194 3.34 -14.36 12.00
N ALA A 195 3.09 -13.65 13.11
CA ALA A 195 1.96 -13.95 13.99
C ALA A 195 0.60 -13.84 13.28
N MET A 196 0.41 -12.81 12.45
CA MET A 196 -0.82 -12.67 11.65
C MET A 196 -0.93 -13.73 10.55
N ALA A 197 0.20 -14.14 9.95
CA ALA A 197 0.20 -15.12 8.87
C ALA A 197 -0.09 -16.55 9.35
N TYR A 198 0.47 -16.95 10.49
CA TYR A 198 0.38 -18.33 10.98
C TYR A 198 -0.57 -18.49 12.16
N GLY A 199 -0.85 -17.42 12.89
CA GLY A 199 -1.56 -17.44 14.15
C GLY A 199 -0.66 -17.77 15.33
N THR A 200 -1.05 -17.35 16.52
CA THR A 200 -0.48 -17.75 17.81
C THR A 200 -1.62 -18.03 18.78
N GLU A 201 -1.32 -18.33 20.03
CA GLU A 201 -2.36 -18.54 21.04
C GLU A 201 -3.22 -17.29 21.28
N THR A 202 -2.67 -16.10 21.01
CA THR A 202 -3.35 -14.82 21.25
C THR A 202 -3.74 -14.12 19.95
N ILE A 203 -2.88 -14.12 18.93
CA ILE A 203 -3.12 -13.43 17.65
C ILE A 203 -3.71 -14.42 16.65
N PRO A 204 -4.95 -14.20 16.17
CA PRO A 204 -5.56 -15.09 15.21
C PRO A 204 -4.88 -14.99 13.84
N LYS A 205 -4.78 -16.14 13.13
CA LYS A 205 -4.39 -16.18 11.71
C LYS A 205 -5.37 -15.35 10.86
N VAL A 206 -4.83 -14.60 9.90
CA VAL A 206 -5.61 -13.76 8.98
C VAL A 206 -5.49 -14.24 7.53
N ASP A 207 -6.36 -13.74 6.65
CA ASP A 207 -6.39 -14.10 5.23
C ASP A 207 -5.58 -13.12 4.35
N VAL A 208 -5.45 -11.87 4.81
CA VAL A 208 -4.69 -10.81 4.13
C VAL A 208 -3.96 -9.95 5.15
N ILE A 209 -2.71 -9.58 4.86
CA ILE A 209 -1.93 -8.63 5.66
C ILE A 209 -1.67 -7.39 4.83
N THR A 210 -2.03 -6.21 5.36
CA THR A 210 -1.79 -4.91 4.73
C THR A 210 -1.03 -3.98 5.67
N GLY A 211 -0.49 -2.92 5.11
CA GLY A 211 0.20 -1.88 5.84
C GLY A 211 1.67 -1.71 5.47
N PRO A 212 2.16 -0.45 5.55
CA PRO A 212 3.56 -0.12 5.28
C PRO A 212 4.46 -0.52 6.45
N GLY A 213 5.73 -0.74 6.18
CA GLY A 213 6.70 -1.05 7.22
C GLY A 213 8.13 -0.97 6.72
N ASN A 214 9.09 -1.12 7.64
CA ASN A 214 10.50 -1.14 7.28
C ASN A 214 10.89 -2.39 6.48
N ILE A 215 12.16 -2.49 6.08
CA ILE A 215 12.69 -3.61 5.28
C ILE A 215 12.40 -4.99 5.90
N PHE A 216 12.36 -5.13 7.23
CA PHE A 216 12.05 -6.40 7.89
C PHE A 216 10.58 -6.78 7.70
N VAL A 217 9.66 -5.82 7.81
CA VAL A 217 8.23 -6.00 7.56
C VAL A 217 7.97 -6.33 6.09
N ALA A 218 8.56 -5.58 5.16
CA ALA A 218 8.45 -5.82 3.73
C ALA A 218 8.97 -7.21 3.34
N THR A 219 10.11 -7.62 3.92
CA THR A 219 10.68 -8.95 3.71
C THR A 219 9.79 -10.05 4.30
N ALA A 220 9.25 -9.85 5.50
CA ALA A 220 8.34 -10.81 6.13
C ALA A 220 7.07 -10.99 5.29
N LYS A 221 6.43 -9.90 4.83
CA LYS A 221 5.28 -9.96 3.92
C LYS A 221 5.59 -10.77 2.67
N LYS A 222 6.77 -10.56 2.07
CA LYS A 222 7.19 -11.34 0.90
C LYS A 222 7.35 -12.83 1.20
N LEU A 223 7.91 -13.18 2.36
CA LEU A 223 8.18 -14.58 2.72
C LEU A 223 6.90 -15.34 3.10
N VAL A 224 5.91 -14.67 3.68
CA VAL A 224 4.62 -15.30 4.03
C VAL A 224 3.60 -15.28 2.89
N PHE A 225 3.91 -14.62 1.76
CA PHE A 225 3.01 -14.60 0.60
C PHE A 225 2.81 -16.01 0.05
N GLY A 226 1.53 -16.40 -0.05
CA GLY A 226 1.14 -17.78 -0.39
C GLY A 226 0.55 -18.53 0.81
N GLU A 227 1.00 -18.26 2.03
CA GLU A 227 0.33 -18.66 3.27
C GLU A 227 -0.82 -17.70 3.61
N VAL A 228 -0.60 -16.42 3.33
CA VAL A 228 -1.55 -15.33 3.49
C VAL A 228 -1.43 -14.38 2.29
N HIS A 229 -2.52 -13.70 1.91
CA HIS A 229 -2.43 -12.64 0.90
C HIS A 229 -1.79 -11.37 1.49
N ILE A 230 -1.15 -10.56 0.64
CA ILE A 230 -0.59 -9.26 1.03
C ILE A 230 -1.05 -8.16 0.07
N ASP A 231 -1.03 -6.90 0.52
CA ASP A 231 -1.28 -5.74 -0.33
C ASP A 231 -0.19 -5.57 -1.41
N MET A 232 1.02 -5.25 -0.96
CA MET A 232 2.19 -5.04 -1.82
C MET A 232 3.48 -5.14 -1.00
N ILE A 233 4.63 -5.11 -1.70
CA ILE A 233 5.94 -4.96 -1.09
C ILE A 233 6.35 -3.51 -1.30
N ALA A 234 6.26 -2.70 -0.23
CA ALA A 234 6.65 -1.30 -0.27
C ALA A 234 8.15 -1.12 0.06
N GLY A 235 8.79 -0.25 -0.67
CA GLY A 235 10.11 0.31 -0.38
C GLY A 235 10.03 1.69 0.27
N PRO A 236 11.13 2.46 0.24
CA PRO A 236 11.13 3.86 0.67
C PRO A 236 10.16 4.71 -0.14
N SER A 237 9.62 5.75 0.48
CA SER A 237 8.65 6.65 -0.14
C SER A 237 9.24 7.49 -1.27
N GLU A 238 8.41 7.84 -2.25
CA GLU A 238 8.83 8.51 -3.48
C GLU A 238 7.85 9.60 -3.90
N ILE A 239 8.38 10.75 -4.32
CA ILE A 239 7.61 11.77 -5.03
C ILE A 239 8.25 12.06 -6.40
N GLY A 240 7.39 12.11 -7.42
CA GLY A 240 7.70 12.63 -8.74
C GLY A 240 6.89 13.89 -9.00
N ILE A 241 7.50 14.94 -9.53
CA ILE A 241 6.80 16.18 -9.90
C ILE A 241 7.06 16.47 -11.37
N LEU A 242 5.99 16.64 -12.16
CA LEU A 242 6.03 17.19 -13.52
C LEU A 242 5.67 18.68 -13.47
N ALA A 243 6.54 19.54 -13.97
CA ALA A 243 6.35 20.99 -13.92
C ALA A 243 6.62 21.65 -15.27
N ASP A 244 5.85 22.72 -15.57
CA ASP A 244 6.12 23.64 -16.67
C ASP A 244 6.53 25.03 -16.16
N SER A 245 6.67 26.00 -17.05
CA SER A 245 7.05 27.38 -16.72
C SER A 245 6.02 28.13 -15.85
N THR A 246 4.84 27.60 -15.65
CA THR A 246 3.79 28.23 -14.80
C THR A 246 3.86 27.76 -13.36
N ALA A 247 4.60 26.70 -13.07
CA ALA A 247 4.75 26.17 -11.72
C ALA A 247 5.52 27.11 -10.81
N LYS A 248 5.12 27.18 -9.55
CA LYS A 248 5.74 28.07 -8.55
C LYS A 248 6.90 27.33 -7.84
N PRO A 249 8.14 27.79 -7.98
CA PRO A 249 9.31 27.12 -7.36
C PRO A 249 9.17 26.85 -5.86
N LYS A 250 8.50 27.72 -5.11
CA LYS A 250 8.26 27.55 -3.67
C LYS A 250 7.36 26.36 -3.36
N TYR A 251 6.33 26.11 -4.21
CA TYR A 251 5.45 24.95 -4.03
C TYR A 251 6.20 23.67 -4.38
N LEU A 252 6.86 23.64 -5.54
CA LEU A 252 7.70 22.51 -5.95
C LEU A 252 8.74 22.12 -4.89
N ALA A 253 9.39 23.12 -4.31
CA ALA A 253 10.45 22.89 -3.31
C ALA A 253 9.91 22.28 -2.01
N ILE A 254 8.79 22.82 -1.47
CA ILE A 254 8.23 22.30 -0.23
C ILE A 254 7.59 20.92 -0.42
N ASP A 255 7.00 20.64 -1.58
CA ASP A 255 6.40 19.35 -1.88
C ASP A 255 7.49 18.25 -2.09
N LEU A 256 8.64 18.58 -2.69
CA LEU A 256 9.80 17.68 -2.71
C LEU A 256 10.33 17.38 -1.31
N LEU A 257 10.26 18.37 -0.41
CA LEU A 257 10.75 18.23 0.97
C LEU A 257 9.73 17.51 1.88
N SER A 258 8.43 17.61 1.62
CA SER A 258 7.41 16.85 2.37
C SER A 258 7.67 15.36 2.26
N GLN A 259 8.12 14.88 1.10
CA GLN A 259 8.53 13.49 0.94
C GLN A 259 9.90 13.20 1.56
N ALA A 260 10.86 14.09 1.36
CA ALA A 260 12.23 13.90 1.83
C ALA A 260 12.34 13.80 3.36
N GLU A 261 11.45 14.44 4.12
CA GLU A 261 11.45 14.38 5.58
C GLU A 261 10.95 13.06 6.17
N HIS A 262 10.34 12.19 5.36
CA HIS A 262 9.85 10.87 5.82
C HIS A 262 11.00 9.96 6.25
N ASP A 263 12.04 9.81 5.41
CA ASP A 263 13.17 8.92 5.65
C ASP A 263 14.38 9.33 4.81
N GLU A 264 15.61 9.02 5.27
CA GLU A 264 16.85 9.26 4.53
C GLU A 264 16.89 8.53 3.18
N MET A 265 16.12 7.46 3.04
CA MET A 265 15.98 6.65 1.81
C MET A 265 14.85 7.13 0.89
N ALA A 266 14.07 8.14 1.28
CA ALA A 266 13.03 8.72 0.43
C ALA A 266 13.64 9.33 -0.84
N SER A 267 12.86 9.33 -1.94
CA SER A 267 13.30 9.83 -3.24
C SER A 267 12.40 10.97 -3.71
N SER A 268 13.01 12.12 -4.06
CA SER A 268 12.30 13.33 -4.51
C SER A 268 12.82 13.74 -5.88
N ILE A 269 12.02 13.52 -6.94
CA ILE A 269 12.42 13.76 -8.32
C ILE A 269 11.46 14.74 -8.98
N MET A 270 12.00 15.82 -9.52
CA MET A 270 11.24 16.76 -10.36
C MET A 270 11.72 16.67 -11.81
N ILE A 271 10.81 16.67 -12.75
CA ILE A 271 11.10 16.82 -14.18
C ILE A 271 10.37 18.05 -14.71
N THR A 272 11.10 18.96 -15.31
CA THR A 272 10.57 20.19 -15.88
C THR A 272 11.13 20.45 -17.27
N VAL A 273 10.43 21.27 -18.06
CA VAL A 273 10.90 21.76 -19.38
C VAL A 273 11.46 23.17 -19.30
N ASP A 274 11.56 23.74 -18.10
CA ASP A 274 12.00 25.11 -17.88
C ASP A 274 13.22 25.17 -16.95
N GLU A 275 14.35 25.63 -17.49
CA GLU A 275 15.63 25.71 -16.74
C GLU A 275 15.56 26.71 -15.57
N GLU A 276 14.79 27.80 -15.72
CA GLU A 276 14.68 28.80 -14.67
C GLU A 276 13.86 28.28 -13.49
N VAL A 277 12.76 27.56 -13.77
CA VAL A 277 12.00 26.85 -12.73
C VAL A 277 12.88 25.83 -12.02
N ALA A 278 13.71 25.07 -12.74
CA ALA A 278 14.65 24.11 -12.16
C ALA A 278 15.63 24.78 -11.18
N LYS A 279 16.25 25.88 -11.60
CA LYS A 279 17.23 26.63 -10.79
C LYS A 279 16.59 27.25 -9.55
N GLN A 280 15.44 27.93 -9.72
CA GLN A 280 14.74 28.57 -8.61
C GLN A 280 14.21 27.53 -7.61
N THR A 281 13.70 26.39 -8.07
CA THR A 281 13.28 25.29 -7.18
C THR A 281 14.45 24.76 -6.35
N SER A 282 15.63 24.56 -6.97
CA SER A 282 16.82 24.12 -6.24
C SER A 282 17.25 25.11 -5.15
N ILE A 283 17.12 26.42 -5.39
CA ILE A 283 17.39 27.47 -4.41
C ILE A 283 16.36 27.42 -3.26
N GLU A 284 15.07 27.30 -3.59
CA GLU A 284 14.02 27.26 -2.57
C GLU A 284 14.07 25.97 -1.73
N VAL A 285 14.50 24.85 -2.27
CA VAL A 285 14.78 23.62 -1.50
C VAL A 285 15.80 23.91 -0.40
N GLU A 286 16.91 24.58 -0.70
CA GLU A 286 17.93 24.89 0.29
C GLU A 286 17.40 25.91 1.34
N ASN A 287 16.58 26.87 0.91
CA ASN A 287 15.98 27.85 1.82
C ASN A 287 15.03 27.18 2.82
N TYR A 288 14.19 26.24 2.37
CA TYR A 288 13.24 25.56 3.24
C TYR A 288 13.91 24.51 4.13
N LEU A 289 14.93 23.77 3.65
CA LEU A 289 15.67 22.80 4.47
C LEU A 289 16.11 23.39 5.81
N GLN A 290 16.61 24.63 5.81
CA GLN A 290 17.07 25.31 7.03
C GLN A 290 15.97 25.57 8.06
N THR A 291 14.70 25.43 7.69
CA THR A 291 13.54 25.71 8.54
C THR A 291 12.82 24.45 9.04
N LEU A 292 13.17 23.27 8.50
CA LEU A 292 12.50 22.02 8.84
C LEU A 292 12.98 21.47 10.18
N SER A 293 12.06 20.93 10.96
CA SER A 293 12.37 20.24 12.22
C SER A 293 13.14 18.93 12.01
N ARG A 294 13.03 18.33 10.82
CA ARG A 294 13.72 17.10 10.41
C ARG A 294 14.76 17.35 9.31
N GLU A 295 15.44 18.50 9.39
CA GLU A 295 16.42 18.94 8.38
C GLU A 295 17.45 17.87 8.04
N GLU A 296 18.06 17.20 9.03
CA GLU A 296 19.11 16.21 8.81
C GLU A 296 18.64 15.06 7.93
N ILE A 297 17.43 14.56 8.17
CA ILE A 297 16.82 13.47 7.39
C ILE A 297 16.50 13.94 5.97
N ALA A 298 15.80 15.08 5.85
CA ALA A 298 15.41 15.63 4.56
C ALA A 298 16.63 16.00 3.70
N ARG A 299 17.67 16.59 4.30
CA ARG A 299 18.91 16.94 3.61
C ARG A 299 19.59 15.71 3.05
N LYS A 300 19.74 14.66 3.85
CA LYS A 300 20.36 13.40 3.40
C LYS A 300 19.58 12.76 2.25
N SER A 301 18.26 12.71 2.34
CA SER A 301 17.38 12.24 1.28
C SER A 301 17.58 13.04 -0.02
N ILE A 302 17.55 14.37 0.06
CA ILE A 302 17.73 15.26 -1.11
C ILE A 302 19.13 15.16 -1.72
N GLU A 303 20.18 15.05 -0.92
CA GLU A 303 21.56 14.95 -1.41
C GLU A 303 21.83 13.59 -2.09
N ASP A 304 21.38 12.50 -1.49
CA ASP A 304 21.64 11.16 -1.97
C ASP A 304 20.67 10.70 -3.07
N ARG A 305 19.40 11.15 -3.02
CA ARG A 305 18.31 10.61 -3.83
C ARG A 305 17.45 11.66 -4.53
N GLY A 306 17.67 12.94 -4.27
CA GLY A 306 16.96 14.02 -4.95
C GLY A 306 17.58 14.34 -6.32
N ALA A 307 16.73 14.67 -7.31
CA ALA A 307 17.16 15.14 -8.61
C ALA A 307 16.11 16.06 -9.27
N ILE A 308 16.59 17.07 -9.99
CA ILE A 308 15.80 17.88 -10.91
C ILE A 308 16.28 17.58 -12.32
N ILE A 309 15.39 17.12 -13.18
CA ILE A 309 15.67 16.80 -14.58
C ILE A 309 15.07 17.87 -15.47
N VAL A 310 15.89 18.48 -16.34
CA VAL A 310 15.43 19.40 -17.37
C VAL A 310 15.31 18.64 -18.69
N ALA A 311 14.06 18.43 -19.10
CA ALA A 311 13.72 17.72 -20.33
C ALA A 311 13.58 18.70 -21.52
N SER A 312 13.78 18.21 -22.73
CA SER A 312 13.66 19.02 -23.96
C SER A 312 12.20 19.24 -24.39
N SER A 313 11.27 18.44 -23.88
CA SER A 313 9.83 18.57 -24.12
C SER A 313 9.01 17.97 -23.01
N MET A 314 7.73 18.35 -22.88
CA MET A 314 6.80 17.75 -21.92
C MET A 314 6.53 16.26 -22.25
N ASP A 315 6.54 15.87 -23.52
CA ASP A 315 6.37 14.47 -23.88
C ASP A 315 7.56 13.62 -23.38
N GLU A 316 8.80 14.09 -23.55
CA GLU A 316 9.98 13.44 -22.94
C GLU A 316 9.90 13.41 -21.43
N ALA A 317 9.47 14.50 -20.79
CA ALA A 317 9.30 14.56 -19.34
C ALA A 317 8.32 13.49 -18.82
N ILE A 318 7.21 13.29 -19.53
CA ILE A 318 6.20 12.27 -19.19
C ILE A 318 6.74 10.86 -19.44
N GLU A 319 7.49 10.63 -20.52
CA GLU A 319 8.12 9.32 -20.78
C GLU A 319 9.08 8.93 -19.66
N LEU A 320 9.96 9.84 -19.24
CA LEU A 320 10.88 9.63 -18.13
C LEU A 320 10.14 9.40 -16.80
N MET A 321 9.08 10.17 -16.54
CA MET A 321 8.27 10.01 -15.34
C MET A 321 7.52 8.67 -15.32
N ASN A 322 6.99 8.22 -16.47
CA ASN A 322 6.42 6.88 -16.60
C ASN A 322 7.45 5.77 -16.40
N GLU A 323 8.73 6.02 -16.73
CA GLU A 323 9.80 5.06 -16.47
C GLU A 323 10.17 4.99 -14.98
N ILE A 324 10.19 6.13 -14.29
CA ILE A 324 10.35 6.21 -12.82
C ILE A 324 9.17 5.50 -12.15
N ALA A 325 7.93 5.75 -12.60
CA ALA A 325 6.70 5.22 -12.01
C ALA A 325 6.62 5.47 -10.50
N PRO A 326 6.61 6.73 -10.05
CA PRO A 326 6.74 7.10 -8.65
C PRO A 326 5.49 6.71 -7.83
N GLU A 327 5.67 6.64 -6.53
CA GLU A 327 4.58 6.48 -5.56
C GLU A 327 3.56 7.62 -5.67
N HIS A 328 4.01 8.85 -5.48
CA HIS A 328 3.22 10.08 -5.63
C HIS A 328 3.67 10.81 -6.91
N LEU A 329 2.73 11.19 -7.76
CA LEU A 329 3.00 11.99 -8.94
C LEU A 329 2.20 13.29 -8.90
N GLU A 330 2.87 14.41 -8.72
CA GLU A 330 2.28 15.74 -8.86
C GLU A 330 2.47 16.28 -10.29
N VAL A 331 1.41 16.84 -10.85
CA VAL A 331 1.42 17.44 -12.19
C VAL A 331 1.11 18.93 -12.06
N MET A 332 2.16 19.73 -11.87
CA MET A 332 2.09 21.18 -11.68
C MET A 332 2.32 21.92 -13.00
N THR A 333 1.35 21.79 -13.90
CA THR A 333 1.37 22.43 -15.21
C THR A 333 0.11 23.24 -15.44
N ALA A 334 0.15 24.19 -16.37
CA ALA A 334 -1.01 25.02 -16.71
C ALA A 334 -2.26 24.19 -17.09
N ASN A 335 -2.06 23.02 -17.73
CA ASN A 335 -3.13 22.15 -18.23
C ASN A 335 -2.93 20.70 -17.75
N SER A 336 -2.89 20.48 -16.43
CA SER A 336 -2.57 19.17 -15.85
C SER A 336 -3.51 18.03 -16.32
N PHE A 337 -4.81 18.30 -16.51
CA PHE A 337 -5.78 17.30 -16.99
C PHE A 337 -5.52 16.84 -18.43
N GLU A 338 -4.93 17.68 -19.29
CA GLU A 338 -4.60 17.32 -20.67
C GLU A 338 -3.46 16.29 -20.74
N LEU A 339 -2.61 16.26 -19.72
CA LEU A 339 -1.51 15.31 -19.63
C LEU A 339 -1.93 13.94 -19.09
N LEU A 340 -3.05 13.86 -18.35
CA LEU A 340 -3.52 12.64 -17.68
C LEU A 340 -3.59 11.42 -18.61
N PRO A 341 -4.06 11.49 -19.87
CA PRO A 341 -4.08 10.32 -20.76
C PRO A 341 -2.70 9.77 -21.14
N LYS A 342 -1.62 10.55 -20.95
CA LYS A 342 -0.23 10.14 -21.26
C LYS A 342 0.47 9.56 -20.05
N ILE A 343 -0.03 9.80 -18.84
CA ILE A 343 0.50 9.27 -17.58
C ILE A 343 0.00 7.83 -17.42
N LYS A 344 0.92 6.88 -17.39
CA LYS A 344 0.60 5.45 -17.32
C LYS A 344 0.89 4.83 -15.97
N HIS A 345 1.91 5.32 -15.28
CA HIS A 345 2.48 4.66 -14.11
C HIS A 345 2.74 5.66 -12.99
N ALA A 346 1.88 5.64 -11.98
CA ALA A 346 2.04 6.33 -10.71
C ALA A 346 1.15 5.63 -9.66
N GLY A 347 1.56 5.65 -8.40
CA GLY A 347 0.71 5.17 -7.32
C GLY A 347 -0.52 6.07 -7.13
N ALA A 348 -0.31 7.38 -7.01
CA ALA A 348 -1.36 8.39 -7.00
C ALA A 348 -0.98 9.57 -7.90
N ILE A 349 -1.98 10.22 -8.51
CA ILE A 349 -1.78 11.36 -9.43
C ILE A 349 -2.47 12.59 -8.85
N PHE A 350 -1.69 13.64 -8.60
CA PHE A 350 -2.12 14.91 -8.02
C PHE A 350 -2.10 15.99 -9.11
N LEU A 351 -3.24 16.58 -9.41
CA LEU A 351 -3.39 17.47 -10.55
C LEU A 351 -3.56 18.94 -10.12
N GLY A 352 -2.63 19.77 -10.56
CA GLY A 352 -2.67 21.22 -10.39
C GLY A 352 -2.05 21.70 -9.06
N GLU A 353 -1.79 23.01 -9.00
CA GLU A 353 -1.00 23.68 -7.95
C GLU A 353 -1.62 23.66 -6.53
N ASN A 354 -2.89 23.30 -6.40
CA ASN A 354 -3.60 23.28 -5.10
C ASN A 354 -3.75 21.84 -4.56
N THR A 355 -3.00 20.89 -5.09
CA THR A 355 -3.13 19.48 -4.75
C THR A 355 -1.77 18.90 -4.34
N PRO A 356 -1.18 19.38 -3.22
CA PRO A 356 0.08 18.82 -2.72
C PRO A 356 -0.15 17.44 -2.11
N GLU A 357 0.91 16.62 -2.07
CA GLU A 357 0.92 15.26 -1.52
C GLU A 357 0.17 15.12 -0.17
N PRO A 358 0.39 16.00 0.85
CA PRO A 358 -0.27 15.84 2.15
C PRO A 358 -1.80 15.88 2.09
N ILE A 359 -2.41 16.53 1.08
CA ILE A 359 -3.85 16.49 0.89
C ILE A 359 -4.31 15.06 0.57
N GLY A 360 -3.56 14.32 -0.25
CA GLY A 360 -3.82 12.91 -0.53
C GLY A 360 -3.64 12.04 0.70
N ASP A 361 -2.54 12.24 1.40
CA ASP A 361 -2.14 11.40 2.52
C ASP A 361 -3.07 11.49 3.74
N TYR A 362 -3.72 12.62 3.94
CA TYR A 362 -4.52 12.85 5.15
C TYR A 362 -6.01 13.01 4.91
N ILE A 363 -6.44 13.68 3.81
CA ILE A 363 -7.82 14.17 3.77
C ILE A 363 -8.56 13.95 2.44
N ALA A 364 -7.89 13.73 1.31
CA ALA A 364 -8.57 13.66 0.00
C ALA A 364 -9.52 12.47 -0.13
N GLY A 365 -9.16 11.33 0.45
CA GLY A 365 -9.94 10.10 0.43
C GLY A 365 -9.33 8.91 -0.30
N PRO A 366 -8.57 9.06 -1.40
CA PRO A 366 -7.76 7.98 -1.95
C PRO A 366 -6.77 7.42 -0.94
N ASN A 367 -6.37 6.16 -1.11
CA ASN A 367 -5.45 5.50 -0.20
C ASN A 367 -4.02 6.00 -0.37
N HIS A 368 -3.31 6.19 0.73
CA HIS A 368 -1.90 6.56 0.75
C HIS A 368 -0.94 5.36 0.88
N THR A 369 -1.44 4.13 1.05
CA THR A 369 -0.61 2.94 0.95
C THR A 369 -0.42 2.62 -0.52
N LEU A 370 0.67 3.10 -1.07
CA LEU A 370 0.92 3.17 -2.51
C LEU A 370 2.09 2.27 -2.93
N PRO A 371 2.12 1.82 -4.20
CA PRO A 371 3.25 1.08 -4.73
C PRO A 371 4.48 1.98 -4.91
N THR A 372 5.62 1.54 -4.40
CA THR A 372 6.93 2.21 -4.47
C THR A 372 7.91 1.43 -5.36
N GLY A 373 9.09 1.97 -5.61
CA GLY A 373 10.16 1.27 -6.31
C GLY A 373 9.80 0.88 -7.74
N SER A 374 9.12 1.77 -8.46
CA SER A 374 8.63 1.55 -9.83
C SER A 374 7.57 0.44 -9.96
N THR A 375 7.02 -0.08 -8.85
CA THR A 375 6.01 -1.15 -8.87
C THR A 375 4.62 -0.64 -9.24
N ALA A 376 4.39 0.68 -9.32
CA ALA A 376 3.20 1.29 -9.88
C ALA A 376 2.94 0.89 -11.35
N LYS A 377 3.88 0.21 -11.99
CA LYS A 377 3.72 -0.42 -13.31
C LYS A 377 2.79 -1.64 -13.30
N PHE A 378 2.58 -2.26 -12.13
CA PHE A 378 1.79 -3.50 -11.99
C PHE A 378 1.06 -3.64 -10.65
N TYR A 379 1.32 -2.80 -9.66
CA TYR A 379 0.54 -2.70 -8.44
C TYR A 379 -0.34 -1.45 -8.45
N SER A 380 -1.45 -1.53 -7.74
CA SER A 380 -2.36 -0.41 -7.44
C SER A 380 -2.21 0.04 -5.99
N PRO A 381 -2.69 1.23 -5.63
CA PRO A 381 -2.92 1.60 -4.24
C PRO A 381 -3.73 0.55 -3.49
N LEU A 382 -3.52 0.44 -2.18
CA LEU A 382 -4.39 -0.36 -1.34
C LEU A 382 -5.85 0.07 -1.55
N ASN A 383 -6.71 -0.89 -1.78
CA ASN A 383 -8.10 -0.64 -2.13
C ASN A 383 -9.01 -1.77 -1.62
N VAL A 384 -10.32 -1.63 -1.85
CA VAL A 384 -11.33 -2.59 -1.40
C VAL A 384 -11.10 -3.99 -1.98
N GLU A 385 -10.57 -4.11 -3.21
CA GLU A 385 -10.36 -5.41 -3.85
C GLU A 385 -9.30 -6.27 -3.15
N ASN A 386 -8.35 -5.67 -2.41
CA ASN A 386 -7.36 -6.42 -1.62
C ASN A 386 -8.01 -7.27 -0.52
N PHE A 387 -9.24 -6.93 -0.12
CA PHE A 387 -10.00 -7.59 0.92
C PHE A 387 -11.15 -8.47 0.38
N LEU A 388 -11.22 -8.67 -0.94
CA LEU A 388 -12.31 -9.38 -1.61
C LEU A 388 -11.80 -10.61 -2.37
N LYS A 389 -12.66 -11.63 -2.41
CA LYS A 389 -12.50 -12.85 -3.26
C LYS A 389 -13.60 -12.86 -4.32
N LYS A 390 -13.27 -13.36 -5.50
CA LYS A 390 -14.21 -13.53 -6.62
C LYS A 390 -14.29 -15.00 -6.99
N SER A 391 -15.48 -15.62 -6.89
CA SER A 391 -15.71 -17.00 -7.28
C SER A 391 -16.60 -17.05 -8.51
N SER A 392 -16.27 -17.90 -9.47
CA SER A 392 -17.13 -18.15 -10.64
C SER A 392 -18.37 -18.94 -10.23
N ILE A 393 -19.52 -18.54 -10.77
CA ILE A 393 -20.79 -19.27 -10.67
C ILE A 393 -21.04 -19.91 -12.06
N ILE A 394 -21.20 -21.25 -12.09
CA ILE A 394 -21.43 -21.99 -13.30
C ILE A 394 -22.60 -22.97 -13.07
N ASN A 395 -23.64 -22.87 -13.89
CA ASN A 395 -24.73 -23.83 -13.91
C ASN A 395 -25.12 -24.11 -15.35
N PHE A 396 -25.15 -25.39 -15.72
CA PHE A 396 -25.58 -25.86 -17.04
C PHE A 396 -26.94 -26.54 -16.96
N SER A 397 -27.84 -26.14 -17.84
CA SER A 397 -29.10 -26.88 -18.04
C SER A 397 -28.86 -28.20 -18.78
N LYS A 398 -29.88 -29.06 -18.80
CA LYS A 398 -29.83 -30.30 -19.64
C LYS A 398 -29.63 -29.94 -21.12
N GLN A 399 -30.36 -28.94 -21.63
CA GLN A 399 -30.16 -28.43 -23.00
C GLN A 399 -28.73 -27.97 -23.27
N ALA A 400 -28.13 -27.22 -22.36
CA ALA A 400 -26.75 -26.72 -22.52
C ALA A 400 -25.72 -27.85 -22.54
N ILE A 401 -25.90 -28.90 -21.70
CA ILE A 401 -25.01 -30.07 -21.71
C ILE A 401 -25.18 -30.88 -22.99
N ASP A 402 -26.41 -30.99 -23.53
CA ASP A 402 -26.66 -31.68 -24.80
C ASP A 402 -26.04 -30.93 -25.98
N GLU A 403 -26.05 -29.63 -25.98
CA GLU A 403 -25.45 -28.79 -27.03
C GLU A 403 -23.90 -28.75 -26.99
N LEU A 404 -23.31 -28.72 -25.83
CA LEU A 404 -21.86 -28.42 -25.64
C LEU A 404 -21.05 -29.58 -25.07
N GLY A 405 -21.71 -30.61 -24.52
CA GLY A 405 -21.04 -31.66 -23.75
C GLY A 405 -20.07 -32.48 -24.59
N GLU A 406 -20.40 -32.87 -25.82
CA GLU A 406 -19.47 -33.66 -26.64
C GLU A 406 -18.23 -32.88 -27.06
N ALA A 407 -18.37 -31.56 -27.30
CA ALA A 407 -17.22 -30.70 -27.55
C ALA A 407 -16.30 -30.60 -26.32
N CYS A 408 -16.88 -30.51 -25.13
CA CYS A 408 -16.12 -30.53 -23.87
C CYS A 408 -15.39 -31.85 -23.65
N ALA A 409 -16.09 -32.98 -23.88
CA ALA A 409 -15.52 -34.32 -23.75
C ALA A 409 -14.37 -34.57 -24.74
N LEU A 410 -14.51 -34.07 -25.98
CA LEU A 410 -13.46 -34.17 -27.00
C LEU A 410 -12.20 -33.41 -26.61
N LEU A 411 -12.34 -32.21 -26.06
CA LEU A 411 -11.20 -31.45 -25.55
C LEU A 411 -10.48 -32.18 -24.42
N ALA A 412 -11.22 -32.71 -23.48
CA ALA A 412 -10.68 -33.50 -22.37
C ALA A 412 -9.95 -34.80 -22.84
N ASP A 413 -10.50 -35.49 -23.82
CA ASP A 413 -9.85 -36.66 -24.41
C ASP A 413 -8.54 -36.28 -25.14
N THR A 414 -8.52 -35.14 -25.83
CA THR A 414 -7.33 -34.63 -26.54
C THR A 414 -6.19 -34.33 -25.54
N GLU A 415 -6.52 -33.92 -24.33
CA GLU A 415 -5.56 -33.71 -23.23
C GLU A 415 -5.23 -35.04 -22.49
N GLY A 416 -5.84 -36.16 -22.86
CA GLY A 416 -5.66 -37.45 -22.19
C GLY A 416 -6.42 -37.57 -20.85
N LEU A 417 -7.33 -36.64 -20.56
CA LEU A 417 -8.11 -36.59 -19.31
C LEU A 417 -9.43 -37.38 -19.44
N THR A 418 -9.32 -38.70 -19.56
CA THR A 418 -10.46 -39.60 -19.86
C THR A 418 -11.56 -39.56 -18.80
N ALA A 419 -11.24 -39.34 -17.53
CA ALA A 419 -12.25 -39.18 -16.46
C ALA A 419 -13.07 -37.90 -16.63
N HIS A 420 -12.45 -36.81 -17.10
CA HIS A 420 -13.13 -35.54 -17.41
C HIS A 420 -14.12 -35.76 -18.58
N ALA A 421 -13.66 -36.36 -19.69
CA ALA A 421 -14.50 -36.67 -20.82
C ALA A 421 -15.68 -37.57 -20.42
N LYS A 422 -15.42 -38.64 -19.65
CA LYS A 422 -16.45 -39.55 -19.16
C LYS A 422 -17.45 -38.88 -18.23
N SER A 423 -16.99 -37.94 -17.36
CA SER A 423 -17.88 -37.17 -16.48
C SER A 423 -18.95 -36.37 -17.25
N VAL A 424 -18.63 -35.89 -18.43
CA VAL A 424 -19.59 -35.22 -19.31
C VAL A 424 -20.49 -36.23 -20.03
N ARG A 425 -19.91 -37.29 -20.66
CA ARG A 425 -20.67 -38.27 -21.48
C ARG A 425 -21.72 -39.02 -20.70
N VAL A 426 -21.48 -39.40 -19.45
CA VAL A 426 -22.50 -40.05 -18.62
C VAL A 426 -23.75 -39.18 -18.43
N ARG A 427 -23.60 -37.82 -18.43
CA ARG A 427 -24.73 -36.90 -18.36
C ARG A 427 -25.44 -36.68 -19.68
N LEU A 428 -24.81 -37.05 -20.79
CA LEU A 428 -25.44 -37.09 -22.13
C LEU A 428 -26.25 -38.37 -22.31
N GLU A 429 -25.83 -39.49 -21.68
CA GLU A 429 -26.46 -40.79 -21.77
C GLU A 429 -27.70 -40.96 -20.86
N ASP A 430 -27.78 -40.19 -19.76
CA ASP A 430 -28.92 -40.17 -18.83
C ASP A 430 -30.10 -39.38 -19.46
N ASN A 431 -30.87 -40.03 -20.32
CA ASN A 431 -32.11 -39.56 -20.96
C ASN A 431 -33.35 -40.13 -20.29
#